data_c578cac0761f846b3bccbe1eeb6e3a86
#
_entry.id   c578cac0761f846b3bccbe1eeb6e3a86
#
_cell.length_a   1.000
_cell.length_b   1.000
_cell.length_c   1.000
_cell.angle_alpha   90.00
_cell.angle_beta   90.00
_cell.angle_gamma   90.00
#
_symmetry.space_group_name_H-M   'P 1'
#
loop_
_entity.id
_entity.type
_entity.pdbx_description
1 polymer ?
#
loop_
_entity_poly.entity_id
_entity_poly.type
_entity_poly.pdbx_seq_one_letter_code
_entity_poly.pdbx_strand_id
1 'polypeptide(L)'
;MRTRRRFLQTCIALSGASLAGCSEDDEPSTPTSTTTAVSTTASTPETDTATSEPSESTATDEPTETTEPTETESIDPETLKETGRAFVNQLAAGEYAAIMDDYAFSEQFTAQIDAEQLESIWTTQTASLGQFVELAGVEYSRSDGYHVTVVLARFTGGRQAVRLVFDDTATIVGLFFPASGGSYSPPEYVDQSAFEEVDRTIEATETCSLPAKLTLPTGEESVPGVVLVHGSGPNDMDETLGPNKPFKDLAWGLASRGVAVLRYDKRTHACDVDRAALTLDEKVTEDALTALGVLREHPRIDPARTVVVGHSIGAMTAPRIADRDGSVAGAVMLAGNARPLLDIIPEQQEYLFRLDGELSDEEATQLQAVEQTVERIRSLDISEDEILFGLGGRPFWRTVQEYDQVATAKELDVPLAIFQGERDYQVTVENGYNQWQQALGDRENVSFSLYPDLNHLFMPGEGQPSPAEYFQPNNVSRAVVEDVASWVRRVTGEDDQ
;
A
#
# COMPACT_ATOMS: atom_id res chain seq x y z
N MET A 1 16.54 -3.65 27.43
CA MET A 1 17.47 -3.95 26.33
C MET A 1 17.00 -5.03 25.34
N ARG A 2 16.08 -5.94 25.66
CA ARG A 2 15.57 -6.94 24.70
C ARG A 2 14.36 -6.46 23.86
N THR A 3 13.67 -5.44 24.28
CA THR A 3 12.42 -4.94 23.65
C THR A 3 12.67 -3.99 22.46
N ARG A 4 13.79 -3.24 22.46
CA ARG A 4 14.19 -2.38 21.33
C ARG A 4 14.53 -3.15 20.05
N ARG A 5 14.99 -4.41 20.17
CA ARG A 5 15.37 -5.22 19.00
C ARG A 5 14.22 -5.63 18.08
N ARG A 6 12.97 -5.65 18.56
CA ARG A 6 11.81 -6.05 17.73
C ARG A 6 11.17 -4.88 16.97
N PHE A 7 11.30 -3.66 17.46
CA PHE A 7 10.66 -2.49 16.86
C PHE A 7 11.36 -2.01 15.58
N LEU A 8 12.67 -2.14 15.48
CA LEU A 8 13.47 -1.65 14.34
C LEU A 8 13.43 -2.57 13.10
N GLN A 9 13.00 -3.81 13.23
CA GLN A 9 12.73 -4.67 12.05
C GLN A 9 11.50 -4.23 11.27
N THR A 10 10.62 -3.40 11.83
CA THR A 10 9.38 -2.94 11.20
C THR A 10 9.56 -1.62 10.40
N CYS A 11 10.65 -0.88 10.61
CA CYS A 11 10.88 0.39 9.92
C CYS A 11 11.40 0.30 8.48
N ILE A 12 11.80 -0.90 8.02
CA ILE A 12 12.35 -1.09 6.66
C ILE A 12 11.26 -1.11 5.57
N ALA A 13 9.99 -1.22 5.95
CA ALA A 13 8.85 -1.27 5.02
C ALA A 13 8.10 0.08 4.90
N LEU A 14 8.79 1.22 4.99
CA LEU A 14 8.18 2.56 4.88
C LEU A 14 8.01 3.02 3.43
N SER A 15 7.50 2.13 2.59
CA SER A 15 6.67 2.49 1.44
C SER A 15 5.39 1.63 1.52
N GLY A 16 4.41 2.11 2.28
CA GLY A 16 3.05 1.57 2.32
C GLY A 16 2.86 0.33 3.21
N ALA A 17 2.84 0.45 4.52
CA ALA A 17 2.37 -0.62 5.40
C ALA A 17 1.37 -0.10 6.44
N SER A 18 0.13 -0.51 6.28
CA SER A 18 -0.85 -0.56 7.36
C SER A 18 -0.49 -1.71 8.28
N LEU A 19 -0.34 -1.45 9.57
CA LEU A 19 -0.07 -2.47 10.59
C LEU A 19 -1.34 -3.32 10.82
N ALA A 20 -1.31 -4.57 10.38
CA ALA A 20 -2.21 -5.60 10.85
C ALA A 20 -1.43 -6.55 11.77
N GLY A 21 -1.96 -6.79 12.97
CA GLY A 21 -1.28 -7.54 14.02
C GLY A 21 -1.12 -9.02 13.70
N CYS A 22 0.01 -9.58 14.14
CA CYS A 22 0.24 -11.02 14.21
C CYS A 22 0.26 -11.44 15.68
N SER A 23 -0.58 -12.40 16.00
CA SER A 23 -0.53 -13.18 17.24
C SER A 23 0.41 -14.36 17.05
N GLU A 24 1.40 -14.51 17.94
CA GLU A 24 2.14 -15.75 18.13
C GLU A 24 1.70 -16.37 19.45
N ASP A 25 1.30 -17.64 19.40
CA ASP A 25 1.29 -18.54 20.55
C ASP A 25 2.14 -19.74 20.21
N ASP A 26 3.24 -19.88 20.93
CA ASP A 26 4.12 -21.07 20.94
C ASP A 26 4.11 -21.71 22.32
N GLU A 27 3.76 -23.01 22.38
CA GLU A 27 4.43 -23.97 23.26
C GLU A 27 4.25 -25.41 22.73
N PRO A 28 5.24 -26.29 22.86
CA PRO A 28 5.33 -27.55 22.14
C PRO A 28 4.84 -28.75 22.97
N SER A 29 4.14 -29.68 22.34
CA SER A 29 3.91 -31.03 22.91
C SER A 29 4.23 -32.11 21.90
N THR A 30 5.13 -32.98 22.30
CA THR A 30 5.70 -34.15 21.63
C THR A 30 4.68 -35.25 21.31
N PRO A 31 4.99 -36.17 20.39
CA PRO A 31 3.99 -36.99 19.69
C PRO A 31 3.74 -38.36 20.36
N THR A 32 2.54 -38.89 20.15
CA THR A 32 2.32 -40.33 20.31
C THR A 32 1.47 -40.86 19.15
N SER A 33 2.10 -41.74 18.40
CA SER A 33 1.51 -42.53 17.32
C SER A 33 0.42 -43.49 17.82
N THR A 34 -0.67 -43.68 17.06
CA THR A 34 -1.20 -45.02 16.81
C THR A 34 -2.14 -45.01 15.59
N THR A 35 -1.80 -45.84 14.66
CA THR A 35 -2.49 -46.29 13.45
C THR A 35 -3.79 -47.03 13.76
N THR A 36 -4.84 -46.86 13.00
CA THR A 36 -5.61 -48.00 12.38
C THR A 36 -6.69 -47.50 11.42
N ALA A 37 -6.71 -48.16 10.28
CA ALA A 37 -7.56 -47.93 9.11
C ALA A 37 -8.93 -48.65 9.21
N VAL A 38 -9.72 -48.40 8.12
CA VAL A 38 -10.77 -49.23 7.47
C VAL A 38 -12.21 -48.70 7.53
N SER A 39 -12.62 -48.12 6.46
CA SER A 39 -13.55 -48.59 5.37
C SER A 39 -15.07 -48.52 5.55
N THR A 40 -15.66 -47.84 4.57
CA THR A 40 -16.92 -48.13 3.82
C THR A 40 -18.29 -48.19 4.54
N THR A 41 -19.31 -47.47 4.13
CA THR A 41 -20.22 -47.64 3.00
C THR A 41 -21.44 -46.70 3.13
N ALA A 42 -21.97 -46.33 1.98
CA ALA A 42 -23.17 -45.52 1.74
C ALA A 42 -24.48 -46.18 2.17
N SER A 43 -25.53 -45.38 2.42
CA SER A 43 -26.90 -45.59 1.95
C SER A 43 -27.85 -44.49 2.43
N THR A 44 -28.46 -43.78 1.49
CA THR A 44 -29.78 -43.13 1.62
C THR A 44 -30.88 -44.23 1.56
N PRO A 45 -32.12 -44.06 2.09
CA PRO A 45 -33.16 -43.38 1.36
C PRO A 45 -34.28 -42.65 2.15
N GLU A 46 -34.93 -41.74 1.44
CA GLU A 46 -36.36 -41.39 1.31
C GLU A 46 -37.34 -41.25 2.48
N THR A 47 -37.95 -40.08 2.51
CA THR A 47 -39.36 -39.68 2.55
C THR A 47 -40.35 -40.44 3.44
N ASP A 48 -41.05 -39.74 4.34
CA ASP A 48 -42.50 -39.70 4.34
C ASP A 48 -43.12 -38.54 5.13
N THR A 49 -44.19 -38.02 4.52
CA THR A 49 -45.09 -36.94 4.92
C THR A 49 -46.17 -37.45 5.87
N ALA A 50 -46.52 -36.73 6.94
CA ALA A 50 -47.86 -36.76 7.50
C ALA A 50 -48.25 -35.52 8.31
N THR A 51 -49.30 -34.91 7.85
CA THR A 51 -50.11 -33.82 8.40
C THR A 51 -50.96 -34.31 9.57
N SER A 52 -51.11 -33.51 10.65
CA SER A 52 -52.38 -33.36 11.38
C SER A 52 -52.34 -32.21 12.41
N GLU A 53 -53.23 -31.26 12.25
CA GLU A 53 -53.77 -30.31 13.23
C GLU A 53 -54.95 -30.96 14.00
N PRO A 54 -55.64 -30.23 14.94
CA PRO A 54 -55.21 -29.52 16.16
C PRO A 54 -55.94 -30.01 17.41
N SER A 55 -55.56 -29.57 18.59
CA SER A 55 -56.48 -29.58 19.76
C SER A 55 -56.21 -28.43 20.71
N GLU A 56 -57.21 -27.60 20.90
CA GLU A 56 -57.35 -26.55 21.91
C GLU A 56 -57.36 -27.13 23.32
N SER A 57 -56.72 -26.42 24.27
CA SER A 57 -57.16 -26.38 25.65
C SER A 57 -56.71 -25.09 26.31
N THR A 58 -57.71 -24.41 26.81
CA THR A 58 -57.76 -23.16 27.57
C THR A 58 -57.14 -23.23 28.96
N ALA A 59 -56.59 -22.08 29.38
CA ALA A 59 -56.70 -21.37 30.67
C ALA A 59 -55.34 -21.18 31.37
N THR A 60 -54.90 -20.04 31.71
CA THR A 60 -55.30 -19.05 32.71
C THR A 60 -54.12 -18.09 32.92
N ASP A 61 -54.38 -16.82 32.92
CA ASP A 61 -53.51 -15.68 33.15
C ASP A 61 -52.77 -15.69 34.49
N GLU A 62 -51.44 -15.42 34.41
CA GLU A 62 -50.74 -14.66 35.42
C GLU A 62 -49.73 -13.71 34.71
N PRO A 63 -49.64 -12.42 35.03
CA PRO A 63 -48.78 -11.50 34.30
C PRO A 63 -47.35 -11.70 34.76
N THR A 64 -46.54 -12.27 33.87
CA THR A 64 -45.06 -12.19 34.00
C THR A 64 -44.63 -10.78 33.63
N GLU A 65 -44.07 -10.07 34.60
CA GLU A 65 -43.39 -8.81 34.37
C GLU A 65 -42.39 -8.96 33.24
N THR A 66 -42.67 -8.29 32.14
CA THR A 66 -41.72 -8.06 31.06
C THR A 66 -40.69 -7.06 31.58
N THR A 67 -39.54 -7.57 31.95
CA THR A 67 -38.34 -6.73 32.10
C THR A 67 -38.04 -6.15 30.71
N GLU A 68 -38.25 -4.83 30.58
CA GLU A 68 -37.75 -4.05 29.44
C GLU A 68 -36.24 -4.31 29.29
N PRO A 69 -35.72 -4.46 28.06
CA PRO A 69 -34.29 -4.48 27.87
C PRO A 69 -33.75 -3.14 28.33
N THR A 70 -32.82 -3.16 29.28
CA THR A 70 -32.06 -1.99 29.72
C THR A 70 -31.50 -1.32 28.48
N GLU A 71 -31.95 -0.09 28.18
CA GLU A 71 -31.34 0.75 27.13
C GLU A 71 -29.87 0.88 27.50
N THR A 72 -29.01 0.33 26.70
CA THR A 72 -27.56 0.58 26.76
C THR A 72 -27.43 2.07 26.47
N GLU A 73 -27.03 2.87 27.47
CA GLU A 73 -26.77 4.30 27.28
C GLU A 73 -25.81 4.45 26.12
N SER A 74 -26.29 5.06 25.04
CA SER A 74 -25.46 5.34 23.89
C SER A 74 -24.40 6.38 24.29
N ILE A 75 -23.13 6.05 24.11
CA ILE A 75 -22.02 6.95 24.40
C ILE A 75 -22.21 8.23 23.57
N ASP A 76 -22.15 9.39 24.23
CA ASP A 76 -22.24 10.68 23.56
C ASP A 76 -20.98 10.93 22.69
N PRO A 77 -21.12 11.14 21.37
CA PRO A 77 -20.01 11.47 20.49
C PRO A 77 -19.17 12.67 20.93
N GLU A 78 -19.76 13.67 21.57
CA GLU A 78 -19.01 14.84 22.05
C GLU A 78 -18.08 14.47 23.22
N THR A 79 -18.52 13.58 24.11
CA THR A 79 -17.66 13.04 25.17
C THR A 79 -16.42 12.34 24.61
N LEU A 80 -16.57 11.53 23.54
CA LEU A 80 -15.44 10.86 22.89
C LEU A 80 -14.51 11.84 22.17
N LYS A 81 -15.06 12.92 21.60
CA LYS A 81 -14.23 13.98 21.01
C LYS A 81 -13.43 14.73 22.07
N GLU A 82 -14.03 15.01 23.23
CA GLU A 82 -13.34 15.64 24.37
C GLU A 82 -12.23 14.73 24.91
N THR A 83 -12.52 13.43 25.05
CA THR A 83 -11.53 12.41 25.42
C THR A 83 -10.36 12.40 24.44
N GLY A 84 -10.65 12.39 23.15
CA GLY A 84 -9.61 12.44 22.11
C GLY A 84 -8.74 13.69 22.19
N ARG A 85 -9.34 14.88 22.40
CA ARG A 85 -8.58 16.14 22.59
C ARG A 85 -7.68 16.09 23.81
N ALA A 86 -8.20 15.62 24.95
CA ALA A 86 -7.45 15.51 26.18
C ALA A 86 -6.26 14.55 26.01
N PHE A 87 -6.50 13.39 25.43
CA PHE A 87 -5.46 12.38 25.11
C PHE A 87 -4.31 12.97 24.29
N VAL A 88 -4.62 13.67 23.18
CA VAL A 88 -3.58 14.24 22.31
C VAL A 88 -2.85 15.41 22.97
N ASN A 89 -3.50 16.19 23.81
CA ASN A 89 -2.82 17.23 24.60
C ASN A 89 -1.83 16.62 25.60
N GLN A 90 -2.16 15.51 26.26
CA GLN A 90 -1.25 14.80 27.17
C GLN A 90 -0.08 14.18 26.39
N LEU A 91 -0.32 13.59 25.18
CA LEU A 91 0.76 13.15 24.29
C LEU A 91 1.73 14.30 23.98
N ALA A 92 1.19 15.46 23.58
CA ALA A 92 2.00 16.63 23.24
C ALA A 92 2.73 17.24 24.47
N ALA A 93 2.20 17.04 25.66
CA ALA A 93 2.83 17.45 26.93
C ALA A 93 3.87 16.44 27.44
N GLY A 94 3.98 15.25 26.84
CA GLY A 94 4.89 14.19 27.31
C GLY A 94 4.40 13.45 28.55
N GLU A 95 3.09 13.47 28.81
CA GLU A 95 2.47 12.91 30.01
C GLU A 95 2.10 11.42 29.84
N TYR A 96 2.99 10.62 29.23
CA TYR A 96 2.71 9.24 28.80
C TYR A 96 2.29 8.30 29.94
N ALA A 97 2.89 8.43 31.12
CA ALA A 97 2.51 7.63 32.27
C ALA A 97 1.08 7.99 32.77
N ALA A 98 0.72 9.30 32.77
CA ALA A 98 -0.61 9.73 33.13
C ALA A 98 -1.67 9.23 32.12
N ILE A 99 -1.34 9.19 30.84
CA ILE A 99 -2.23 8.62 29.81
C ILE A 99 -2.60 7.17 30.15
N MET A 100 -1.61 6.35 30.53
CA MET A 100 -1.87 4.93 30.85
C MET A 100 -2.72 4.76 32.12
N ASP A 101 -2.73 5.75 33.02
CA ASP A 101 -3.52 5.74 34.26
C ASP A 101 -4.91 6.39 34.08
N ASP A 102 -5.03 7.42 33.23
CA ASP A 102 -6.23 8.25 33.10
C ASP A 102 -7.31 7.67 32.17
N TYR A 103 -6.92 6.77 31.24
CA TYR A 103 -7.85 6.22 30.26
C TYR A 103 -8.03 4.71 30.42
N ALA A 104 -9.24 4.24 30.10
CA ALA A 104 -9.51 2.82 30.03
C ALA A 104 -8.98 2.24 28.70
N PHE A 105 -8.09 1.26 28.78
CA PHE A 105 -7.57 0.52 27.65
C PHE A 105 -7.98 -0.93 27.70
N SER A 106 -8.11 -1.58 26.53
CA SER A 106 -8.31 -3.02 26.46
C SER A 106 -7.06 -3.77 26.95
N GLU A 107 -7.25 -5.00 27.45
CA GLU A 107 -6.13 -5.86 27.87
C GLU A 107 -5.16 -6.12 26.70
N GLN A 108 -5.68 -6.28 25.49
CA GLN A 108 -4.87 -6.48 24.31
C GLN A 108 -4.00 -5.25 23.98
N PHE A 109 -4.52 -4.04 24.19
CA PHE A 109 -3.77 -2.81 24.00
C PHE A 109 -2.63 -2.69 25.02
N THR A 110 -2.92 -2.87 26.31
CA THR A 110 -1.92 -2.75 27.39
C THR A 110 -0.88 -3.87 27.38
N ALA A 111 -1.19 -5.02 26.79
CA ALA A 111 -0.21 -6.08 26.56
C ALA A 111 0.88 -5.70 25.55
N GLN A 112 0.61 -4.72 24.66
CA GLN A 112 1.49 -4.32 23.58
C GLN A 112 2.08 -2.91 23.75
N ILE A 113 1.39 -2.03 24.47
CA ILE A 113 1.77 -0.61 24.59
C ILE A 113 1.76 -0.22 26.07
N ASP A 114 2.93 0.14 26.57
CA ASP A 114 3.14 0.81 27.85
C ASP A 114 3.53 2.30 27.65
N ALA A 115 3.78 3.02 28.73
CA ALA A 115 4.12 4.45 28.69
C ALA A 115 5.45 4.71 27.90
N GLU A 116 6.44 3.82 28.01
CA GLU A 116 7.74 3.98 27.33
C GLU A 116 7.58 3.74 25.83
N GLN A 117 6.77 2.75 25.45
CA GLN A 117 6.45 2.47 24.04
C GLN A 117 5.61 3.60 23.45
N LEU A 118 4.63 4.15 24.19
CA LEU A 118 3.83 5.28 23.74
C LEU A 118 4.69 6.53 23.50
N GLU A 119 5.64 6.84 24.39
CA GLU A 119 6.64 7.89 24.20
C GLU A 119 7.47 7.67 22.92
N SER A 120 7.98 6.47 22.75
CA SER A 120 8.79 6.12 21.57
C SER A 120 8.01 6.29 20.27
N ILE A 121 6.75 5.83 20.23
CA ILE A 121 5.88 5.97 19.06
C ILE A 121 5.61 7.46 18.78
N TRP A 122 5.17 8.22 19.78
CA TRP A 122 4.85 9.64 19.58
C TRP A 122 6.06 10.45 19.14
N THR A 123 7.20 10.26 19.78
CA THR A 123 8.44 10.95 19.42
C THR A 123 8.87 10.63 18.00
N THR A 124 8.77 9.36 17.59
CA THR A 124 9.08 8.95 16.21
C THR A 124 8.13 9.58 15.19
N GLN A 125 6.82 9.58 15.47
CA GLN A 125 5.82 10.14 14.56
C GLN A 125 5.92 11.67 14.41
N THR A 126 6.44 12.37 15.41
CA THR A 126 6.50 13.82 15.43
C THR A 126 7.90 14.39 15.25
N ALA A 127 8.94 13.56 15.14
CA ALA A 127 10.35 13.98 15.08
C ALA A 127 10.64 15.05 14.01
N SER A 128 10.03 14.91 12.83
CA SER A 128 10.22 15.83 11.70
C SER A 128 9.27 17.03 11.70
N LEU A 129 8.28 17.06 12.61
CA LEU A 129 7.20 18.06 12.59
C LEU A 129 7.51 19.32 13.42
N GLY A 130 8.59 19.31 14.19
CA GLY A 130 8.97 20.42 15.07
C GLY A 130 8.09 20.51 16.32
N GLN A 131 7.86 21.72 16.84
CA GLN A 131 7.15 21.92 18.10
C GLN A 131 5.63 21.86 17.92
N PHE A 132 4.92 21.22 18.86
CA PHE A 132 3.46 21.25 18.93
C PHE A 132 2.95 22.68 19.13
N VAL A 133 1.91 23.05 18.40
CA VAL A 133 1.31 24.39 18.43
C VAL A 133 -0.08 24.36 19.03
N GLU A 134 -0.99 23.55 18.48
CA GLU A 134 -2.40 23.47 18.91
C GLU A 134 -3.10 22.25 18.32
N LEU A 135 -4.30 21.94 18.80
CA LEU A 135 -5.22 21.02 18.13
C LEU A 135 -6.00 21.75 17.04
N ALA A 136 -5.85 21.32 15.80
CA ALA A 136 -6.49 21.95 14.63
C ALA A 136 -7.92 21.47 14.38
N GLY A 137 -8.33 20.33 14.94
CA GLY A 137 -9.68 19.80 14.80
C GLY A 137 -9.85 18.43 15.45
N VAL A 138 -11.12 18.01 15.58
CA VAL A 138 -11.49 16.65 15.96
C VAL A 138 -12.73 16.22 15.18
N GLU A 139 -12.68 15.01 14.64
CA GLU A 139 -13.79 14.37 13.93
C GLU A 139 -14.21 13.11 14.68
N TYR A 140 -15.48 12.75 14.54
CA TYR A 140 -16.04 11.51 15.07
C TYR A 140 -16.75 10.76 13.96
N SER A 141 -16.61 9.45 13.95
CA SER A 141 -17.34 8.53 13.07
C SER A 141 -17.61 7.21 13.80
N ARG A 142 -18.49 6.40 13.22
CA ARG A 142 -18.69 5.02 13.65
C ARG A 142 -18.34 4.09 12.48
N SER A 143 -17.50 3.09 12.73
CA SER A 143 -17.05 2.14 11.72
C SER A 143 -16.96 0.74 12.34
N ASP A 144 -17.54 -0.26 11.67
CA ASP A 144 -17.48 -1.69 12.06
C ASP A 144 -17.90 -1.98 13.51
N GLY A 145 -18.85 -1.21 14.04
CA GLY A 145 -19.33 -1.33 15.41
C GLY A 145 -18.52 -0.52 16.44
N TYR A 146 -17.39 0.06 16.07
CA TYR A 146 -16.53 0.87 16.94
C TYR A 146 -16.82 2.37 16.80
N HIS A 147 -16.56 3.12 17.86
CA HIS A 147 -16.51 4.57 17.83
C HIS A 147 -15.08 5.02 17.49
N VAL A 148 -14.94 5.99 16.62
CA VAL A 148 -13.63 6.47 16.14
C VAL A 148 -13.57 7.97 16.30
N THR A 149 -12.53 8.49 16.96
CA THR A 149 -12.18 9.90 16.92
C THR A 149 -10.86 10.10 16.19
N VAL A 150 -10.78 11.15 15.39
CA VAL A 150 -9.55 11.59 14.72
C VAL A 150 -9.26 13.01 15.16
N VAL A 151 -8.19 13.20 15.92
CA VAL A 151 -7.73 14.51 16.40
C VAL A 151 -6.55 14.96 15.58
N LEU A 152 -6.63 16.15 15.02
CA LEU A 152 -5.57 16.74 14.22
C LEU A 152 -4.71 17.69 15.08
N ALA A 153 -3.47 17.30 15.33
CA ALA A 153 -2.45 18.11 16.01
C ALA A 153 -1.62 18.90 15.01
N ARG A 154 -1.45 20.21 15.23
CA ARG A 154 -0.62 21.09 14.42
C ARG A 154 0.72 21.36 15.10
N PHE A 155 1.79 21.24 14.33
CA PHE A 155 3.17 21.51 14.69
C PHE A 155 3.72 22.66 13.86
N THR A 156 4.91 23.16 14.20
CA THR A 156 5.57 24.24 13.45
C THR A 156 5.94 23.84 12.03
N GLY A 157 6.25 22.58 11.77
CA GLY A 157 6.65 22.03 10.46
C GLY A 157 5.62 21.12 9.81
N GLY A 158 4.42 20.91 10.41
CA GLY A 158 3.42 20.03 9.80
C GLY A 158 2.24 19.72 10.71
N ARG A 159 1.58 18.60 10.45
CA ARG A 159 0.41 18.14 11.24
C ARG A 159 0.55 16.64 11.49
N GLN A 160 -0.05 16.16 12.59
CA GLN A 160 -0.22 14.74 12.90
C GLN A 160 -1.65 14.46 13.30
N ALA A 161 -2.30 13.52 12.63
CA ALA A 161 -3.58 12.99 13.06
C ALA A 161 -3.37 11.86 14.09
N VAL A 162 -4.21 11.83 15.11
CA VAL A 162 -4.25 10.76 16.10
C VAL A 162 -5.65 10.16 16.05
N ARG A 163 -5.75 8.91 15.65
CA ARG A 163 -7.00 8.16 15.59
C ARG A 163 -7.10 7.25 16.79
N LEU A 164 -8.12 7.47 17.59
CA LEU A 164 -8.51 6.62 18.71
C LEU A 164 -9.74 5.80 18.32
N VAL A 165 -9.70 4.51 18.61
CA VAL A 165 -10.81 3.60 18.42
C VAL A 165 -11.31 3.16 19.78
N PHE A 166 -12.61 3.30 20.02
CA PHE A 166 -13.26 2.95 21.28
C PHE A 166 -14.33 1.87 21.02
N ASP A 167 -14.50 0.99 22.00
CA ASP A 167 -15.66 0.09 22.04
C ASP A 167 -16.92 0.79 22.58
N ASP A 168 -18.02 0.06 22.68
CA ASP A 168 -19.31 0.57 23.20
C ASP A 168 -19.28 0.89 24.72
N THR A 169 -18.13 0.72 25.42
CA THR A 169 -17.92 1.09 26.83
C THR A 169 -16.95 2.28 26.97
N ALA A 170 -16.57 2.95 25.88
CA ALA A 170 -15.56 3.99 25.80
C ALA A 170 -14.14 3.54 26.19
N THR A 171 -13.86 2.24 26.12
CA THR A 171 -12.53 1.67 26.29
C THR A 171 -11.73 1.84 25.00
N ILE A 172 -10.49 2.32 25.08
CA ILE A 172 -9.59 2.46 23.94
C ILE A 172 -9.08 1.07 23.55
N VAL A 173 -9.48 0.61 22.36
CA VAL A 173 -9.08 -0.66 21.79
C VAL A 173 -8.04 -0.49 20.67
N GLY A 174 -7.79 0.76 20.20
CA GLY A 174 -6.81 1.05 19.18
C GLY A 174 -6.34 2.49 19.17
N LEU A 175 -5.06 2.68 18.87
CA LEU A 175 -4.40 3.98 18.70
C LEU A 175 -3.60 3.94 17.39
N PHE A 176 -3.89 4.85 16.47
CA PHE A 176 -3.24 4.94 15.18
C PHE A 176 -2.80 6.38 14.91
N PHE A 177 -1.73 6.53 14.17
CA PHE A 177 -1.20 7.81 13.74
C PHE A 177 -1.29 7.90 12.20
N PRO A 178 -2.51 8.06 11.65
CA PRO A 178 -2.65 8.21 10.22
C PRO A 178 -1.88 9.46 9.76
N ALA A 179 -1.30 9.40 8.59
CA ALA A 179 -0.63 10.54 8.02
C ALA A 179 -1.61 11.72 7.92
N SER A 180 -1.28 12.81 8.56
CA SER A 180 -2.13 14.00 8.65
C SER A 180 -1.82 15.06 7.59
N GLY A 181 -1.57 14.61 6.39
CA GLY A 181 -1.73 15.44 5.21
C GLY A 181 -3.21 15.55 4.90
N GLY A 182 -3.71 16.73 4.54
CA GLY A 182 -5.12 17.00 4.22
C GLY A 182 -5.77 15.94 3.30
N SER A 183 -7.06 16.06 3.05
CA SER A 183 -7.74 15.23 2.06
C SER A 183 -7.06 15.39 0.70
N TYR A 184 -7.00 14.32 -0.08
CA TYR A 184 -6.56 14.38 -1.48
C TYR A 184 -7.25 15.54 -2.22
N SER A 185 -6.46 16.32 -2.94
CA SER A 185 -6.94 17.38 -3.82
C SER A 185 -6.47 17.09 -5.25
N PRO A 186 -7.39 17.05 -6.23
CA PRO A 186 -7.01 16.87 -7.61
C PRO A 186 -6.02 17.94 -8.08
N PRO A 187 -5.01 17.58 -8.89
CA PRO A 187 -4.09 18.55 -9.44
C PRO A 187 -4.78 19.53 -10.41
N GLU A 188 -4.30 20.76 -10.44
CA GLU A 188 -4.86 21.83 -11.29
C GLU A 188 -4.85 21.52 -12.80
N TYR A 189 -3.99 20.60 -13.24
CA TYR A 189 -3.87 20.22 -14.65
C TYR A 189 -4.92 19.19 -15.09
N VAL A 190 -5.77 18.71 -14.18
CA VAL A 190 -6.84 17.76 -14.46
C VAL A 190 -8.12 18.47 -14.85
N ASP A 191 -8.68 18.12 -15.99
CA ASP A 191 -10.03 18.48 -16.40
C ASP A 191 -10.97 17.29 -16.14
N GLN A 192 -11.66 17.32 -14.99
CA GLN A 192 -12.60 16.25 -14.60
C GLN A 192 -13.81 16.12 -15.55
N SER A 193 -14.07 17.08 -16.42
CA SER A 193 -15.14 17.00 -17.43
C SER A 193 -14.70 16.25 -18.70
N ALA A 194 -13.39 16.02 -18.86
CA ALA A 194 -12.82 15.38 -20.04
C ALA A 194 -12.82 13.83 -19.98
N PHE A 195 -13.24 13.22 -18.88
CA PHE A 195 -13.27 11.76 -18.72
C PHE A 195 -14.42 11.30 -17.82
N GLU A 196 -14.66 10.01 -17.82
CA GLU A 196 -15.50 9.29 -16.87
C GLU A 196 -14.72 8.16 -16.19
N GLU A 197 -15.12 7.75 -14.99
CA GLU A 197 -14.58 6.61 -14.31
C GLU A 197 -15.56 5.44 -14.31
N VAL A 198 -15.11 4.28 -14.75
CA VAL A 198 -15.92 3.07 -14.88
C VAL A 198 -15.31 1.97 -14.01
N ASP A 199 -16.08 1.43 -13.08
CA ASP A 199 -15.65 0.34 -12.23
C ASP A 199 -15.42 -0.93 -13.08
N ARG A 200 -14.34 -1.64 -12.75
CA ARG A 200 -13.91 -2.90 -13.35
C ARG A 200 -13.48 -3.86 -12.26
N THR A 201 -13.36 -5.11 -12.63
CA THR A 201 -12.81 -6.17 -11.78
C THR A 201 -11.79 -6.94 -12.59
N ILE A 202 -10.67 -7.29 -11.96
CA ILE A 202 -9.62 -8.14 -12.51
C ILE A 202 -9.66 -9.44 -11.74
N GLU A 203 -9.98 -10.54 -12.41
CA GLU A 203 -9.98 -11.88 -11.84
C GLU A 203 -8.54 -12.41 -11.79
N ALA A 204 -7.83 -12.12 -10.70
CA ALA A 204 -6.43 -12.51 -10.52
C ALA A 204 -6.29 -14.02 -10.31
N THR A 205 -7.21 -14.62 -9.55
CA THR A 205 -7.33 -16.07 -9.35
C THR A 205 -8.81 -16.44 -9.13
N GLU A 206 -9.12 -17.74 -9.04
CA GLU A 206 -10.49 -18.21 -8.73
C GLU A 206 -11.03 -17.67 -7.39
N THR A 207 -10.16 -17.26 -6.47
CA THR A 207 -10.51 -16.80 -5.12
C THR A 207 -10.12 -15.36 -4.82
N CYS A 208 -9.53 -14.65 -5.81
CA CYS A 208 -9.06 -13.29 -5.63
C CYS A 208 -9.45 -12.43 -6.82
N SER A 209 -10.41 -11.53 -6.62
CA SER A 209 -10.85 -10.53 -7.57
C SER A 209 -10.37 -9.14 -7.11
N LEU A 210 -9.71 -8.41 -8.00
CA LEU A 210 -9.13 -7.10 -7.70
C LEU A 210 -10.08 -6.00 -8.15
N PRO A 211 -10.54 -5.13 -7.24
CA PRO A 211 -11.19 -3.88 -7.61
C PRO A 211 -10.32 -3.08 -8.56
N ALA A 212 -10.90 -2.54 -9.62
CA ALA A 212 -10.20 -1.75 -10.62
C ALA A 212 -11.07 -0.60 -11.11
N LYS A 213 -10.44 0.41 -11.69
CA LYS A 213 -11.11 1.56 -12.25
C LYS A 213 -10.51 1.95 -13.59
N LEU A 214 -11.35 2.01 -14.61
CA LEU A 214 -11.00 2.53 -15.92
C LEU A 214 -11.39 4.01 -15.96
N THR A 215 -10.39 4.89 -16.06
CA THR A 215 -10.57 6.31 -16.35
C THR A 215 -10.55 6.48 -17.85
N LEU A 216 -11.69 6.82 -18.45
CA LEU A 216 -11.91 6.80 -19.89
C LEU A 216 -12.19 8.22 -20.41
N PRO A 217 -11.41 8.75 -21.35
CA PRO A 217 -11.70 10.05 -21.99
C PRO A 217 -13.12 10.10 -22.55
N THR A 218 -13.79 11.26 -22.46
CA THR A 218 -15.11 11.45 -23.06
C THR A 218 -15.08 11.35 -24.60
N GLY A 219 -16.22 11.07 -25.23
CA GLY A 219 -16.33 10.93 -26.68
C GLY A 219 -16.60 9.50 -27.13
N GLU A 220 -16.65 9.29 -28.45
CA GLU A 220 -16.98 7.99 -29.07
C GLU A 220 -15.78 7.35 -29.79
N GLU A 221 -14.67 8.06 -29.94
CA GLU A 221 -13.50 7.60 -30.68
C GLU A 221 -12.71 6.54 -29.90
N SER A 222 -11.98 5.71 -30.63
CA SER A 222 -11.04 4.76 -30.06
C SER A 222 -9.81 5.52 -29.56
N VAL A 223 -9.38 5.20 -28.35
CA VAL A 223 -8.26 5.85 -27.67
C VAL A 223 -7.17 4.83 -27.27
N PRO A 224 -5.91 5.26 -27.12
CA PRO A 224 -4.87 4.44 -26.52
C PRO A 224 -5.19 4.15 -25.07
N GLY A 225 -4.71 3.01 -24.56
CA GLY A 225 -4.94 2.58 -23.18
C GLY A 225 -3.64 2.30 -22.42
N VAL A 226 -3.63 2.67 -21.15
CA VAL A 226 -2.52 2.45 -20.23
C VAL A 226 -2.96 1.56 -19.07
N VAL A 227 -2.13 0.62 -18.66
CA VAL A 227 -2.24 -0.06 -17.37
C VAL A 227 -1.17 0.48 -16.44
N LEU A 228 -1.56 0.96 -15.25
CA LEU A 228 -0.63 1.37 -14.19
C LEU A 228 -0.23 0.16 -13.35
N VAL A 229 1.08 -0.02 -13.14
CA VAL A 229 1.65 -1.14 -12.37
C VAL A 229 2.40 -0.60 -11.16
N HIS A 230 1.92 -0.97 -9.98
CA HIS A 230 2.35 -0.41 -8.70
C HIS A 230 3.80 -0.69 -8.31
N GLY A 231 4.31 0.18 -7.44
CA GLY A 231 5.50 -0.03 -6.64
C GLY A 231 5.37 -1.17 -5.62
N SER A 232 6.34 -1.28 -4.73
CA SER A 232 6.34 -2.24 -3.63
C SER A 232 5.25 -1.92 -2.60
N GLY A 233 4.85 -2.93 -1.80
CA GLY A 233 3.81 -2.78 -0.80
C GLY A 233 2.42 -3.26 -1.24
N PRO A 234 1.47 -3.35 -0.31
CA PRO A 234 0.07 -3.72 -0.55
C PRO A 234 -0.74 -2.45 -0.90
N ASN A 235 -0.56 -1.94 -2.10
CA ASN A 235 -1.14 -0.66 -2.54
C ASN A 235 -2.58 -0.82 -3.04
N ASP A 236 -3.44 0.17 -2.74
CA ASP A 236 -4.70 0.37 -3.42
C ASP A 236 -4.48 0.85 -4.87
N MET A 237 -5.53 0.93 -5.66
CA MET A 237 -5.46 1.33 -7.08
C MET A 237 -4.92 2.75 -7.31
N ASP A 238 -4.99 3.61 -6.32
CA ASP A 238 -4.51 4.99 -6.37
C ASP A 238 -3.03 5.11 -5.94
N GLU A 239 -2.40 4.01 -5.46
CA GLU A 239 -1.08 3.99 -4.80
C GLU A 239 -1.04 5.02 -3.65
N THR A 240 -2.07 4.99 -2.80
CA THR A 240 -2.30 5.99 -1.76
C THR A 240 -1.18 5.99 -0.72
N LEU A 241 -0.56 7.15 -0.53
CA LEU A 241 0.43 7.38 0.51
C LEU A 241 0.13 8.69 1.24
N GLY A 242 -0.41 8.58 2.44
CA GLY A 242 -0.91 9.74 3.18
C GLY A 242 -2.03 10.45 2.41
N PRO A 243 -1.92 11.77 2.18
CA PRO A 243 -2.92 12.53 1.40
C PRO A 243 -2.77 12.35 -0.11
N ASN A 244 -1.70 11.71 -0.57
CA ASN A 244 -1.30 11.67 -1.97
C ASN A 244 -1.80 10.41 -2.67
N LYS A 245 -2.14 10.56 -3.94
CA LYS A 245 -2.69 9.49 -4.79
C LYS A 245 -2.04 9.54 -6.18
N PRO A 246 -0.74 9.17 -6.28
CA PRO A 246 0.02 9.35 -7.51
C PRO A 246 -0.61 8.64 -8.72
N PHE A 247 -1.16 7.46 -8.55
CA PHE A 247 -1.82 6.75 -9.67
C PHE A 247 -3.14 7.39 -10.08
N LYS A 248 -3.85 8.01 -9.16
CA LYS A 248 -5.04 8.80 -9.49
C LYS A 248 -4.68 10.08 -10.24
N ASP A 249 -3.61 10.76 -9.83
CA ASP A 249 -3.09 11.93 -10.53
C ASP A 249 -2.68 11.61 -11.97
N LEU A 250 -1.94 10.50 -12.15
CA LEU A 250 -1.57 9.99 -13.48
C LEU A 250 -2.81 9.62 -14.30
N ALA A 251 -3.74 8.86 -13.73
CA ALA A 251 -4.92 8.41 -14.46
C ALA A 251 -5.79 9.57 -14.92
N TRP A 252 -6.10 10.51 -14.05
CA TRP A 252 -6.92 11.67 -14.37
C TRP A 252 -6.20 12.65 -15.31
N GLY A 253 -4.90 12.81 -15.09
CA GLY A 253 -4.07 13.66 -15.94
C GLY A 253 -3.92 13.15 -17.38
N LEU A 254 -3.70 11.84 -17.53
CA LEU A 254 -3.62 11.17 -18.84
C LEU A 254 -4.98 11.15 -19.55
N ALA A 255 -6.06 10.86 -18.82
CA ALA A 255 -7.40 10.83 -19.39
C ALA A 255 -7.86 12.23 -19.84
N SER A 256 -7.49 13.30 -19.11
CA SER A 256 -7.69 14.68 -19.56
C SER A 256 -6.95 15.02 -20.87
N ARG A 257 -6.05 14.13 -21.32
CA ARG A 257 -5.23 14.27 -22.53
C ARG A 257 -5.51 13.19 -23.57
N GLY A 258 -6.64 12.50 -23.47
CA GLY A 258 -7.10 11.53 -24.46
C GLY A 258 -6.55 10.11 -24.31
N VAL A 259 -5.89 9.76 -23.20
CA VAL A 259 -5.34 8.43 -22.93
C VAL A 259 -6.17 7.75 -21.85
N ALA A 260 -6.77 6.61 -22.15
CA ALA A 260 -7.50 5.82 -21.16
C ALA A 260 -6.53 5.12 -20.19
N VAL A 261 -6.92 5.01 -18.91
CA VAL A 261 -6.05 4.43 -17.87
C VAL A 261 -6.81 3.43 -17.00
N LEU A 262 -6.30 2.21 -16.92
CA LEU A 262 -6.76 1.20 -15.97
C LEU A 262 -5.79 1.14 -14.79
N ARG A 263 -6.33 1.33 -13.58
CA ARG A 263 -5.65 1.12 -12.30
C ARG A 263 -6.44 0.15 -11.46
N TYR A 264 -5.77 -0.61 -10.59
CA TYR A 264 -6.37 -1.71 -9.84
C TYR A 264 -5.72 -1.88 -8.47
N ASP A 265 -6.44 -2.45 -7.51
CA ASP A 265 -5.88 -2.81 -6.21
C ASP A 265 -4.93 -4.01 -6.37
N LYS A 266 -3.76 -3.94 -5.72
CA LYS A 266 -2.87 -5.12 -5.70
C LYS A 266 -3.52 -6.29 -4.98
N ARG A 267 -3.21 -7.52 -5.40
CA ARG A 267 -3.73 -8.72 -4.71
C ARG A 267 -3.35 -8.77 -3.23
N THR A 268 -2.20 -8.22 -2.86
CA THR A 268 -1.75 -8.12 -1.46
C THR A 268 -2.48 -7.05 -0.65
N HIS A 269 -3.28 -6.20 -1.29
CA HIS A 269 -4.20 -5.25 -0.69
C HIS A 269 -5.63 -5.77 -0.67
N ALA A 270 -6.11 -6.28 -1.80
CA ALA A 270 -7.51 -6.65 -2.00
C ALA A 270 -7.89 -8.03 -1.44
N CYS A 271 -6.93 -8.95 -1.30
CA CYS A 271 -7.22 -10.34 -1.00
C CYS A 271 -6.43 -10.84 0.22
N ASP A 272 -7.02 -11.79 0.93
CA ASP A 272 -6.32 -12.55 1.96
C ASP A 272 -5.44 -13.62 1.28
N VAL A 273 -4.16 -13.29 1.09
CA VAL A 273 -3.17 -14.15 0.41
C VAL A 273 -1.98 -14.42 1.32
N ASP A 274 -1.45 -15.63 1.23
CA ASP A 274 -0.19 -15.96 1.90
C ASP A 274 0.98 -15.19 1.24
N ARG A 275 1.33 -14.05 1.83
CA ARG A 275 2.37 -13.15 1.32
C ARG A 275 3.77 -13.77 1.34
N ALA A 276 4.01 -14.79 2.17
CA ALA A 276 5.28 -15.51 2.22
C ALA A 276 5.44 -16.47 1.03
N ALA A 277 4.33 -16.99 0.49
CA ALA A 277 4.33 -17.93 -0.62
C ALA A 277 4.35 -17.28 -2.01
N LEU A 278 3.99 -15.99 -2.14
CA LEU A 278 3.92 -15.31 -3.43
C LEU A 278 5.31 -15.13 -4.06
N THR A 279 5.37 -15.33 -5.38
CA THR A 279 6.50 -14.98 -6.24
C THR A 279 6.42 -13.52 -6.71
N LEU A 280 7.47 -13.01 -7.37
CA LEU A 280 7.44 -11.71 -8.06
C LEU A 280 6.35 -11.68 -9.13
N ASP A 281 6.18 -12.78 -9.86
CA ASP A 281 5.20 -12.88 -10.93
C ASP A 281 3.77 -12.75 -10.39
N GLU A 282 3.42 -13.52 -9.38
CA GLU A 282 2.10 -13.46 -8.76
C GLU A 282 1.81 -12.10 -8.12
N LYS A 283 2.83 -11.44 -7.56
CA LYS A 283 2.66 -10.12 -6.91
C LYS A 283 2.50 -8.95 -7.86
N VAL A 284 3.05 -9.05 -9.08
CA VAL A 284 3.15 -7.92 -9.99
C VAL A 284 2.78 -8.29 -11.43
N THR A 285 3.50 -9.27 -12.02
CA THR A 285 3.46 -9.50 -13.45
C THR A 285 2.13 -10.07 -13.92
N GLU A 286 1.60 -11.08 -13.23
CA GLU A 286 0.38 -11.79 -13.64
C GLU A 286 -0.86 -10.90 -13.55
N ASP A 287 -0.98 -10.12 -12.47
CA ASP A 287 -2.08 -9.17 -12.32
C ASP A 287 -2.05 -8.09 -13.41
N ALA A 288 -0.86 -7.59 -13.76
CA ALA A 288 -0.70 -6.61 -14.82
C ALA A 288 -1.08 -7.17 -16.20
N LEU A 289 -0.72 -8.43 -16.48
CA LEU A 289 -1.12 -9.11 -17.74
C LEU A 289 -2.63 -9.31 -17.81
N THR A 290 -3.26 -9.70 -16.71
CA THR A 290 -4.73 -9.81 -16.63
C THR A 290 -5.39 -8.44 -16.79
N ALA A 291 -4.82 -7.39 -16.19
CA ALA A 291 -5.30 -6.01 -16.34
C ALA A 291 -5.23 -5.52 -17.79
N LEU A 292 -4.16 -5.85 -18.53
CA LEU A 292 -4.07 -5.56 -19.98
C LEU A 292 -5.18 -6.24 -20.77
N GLY A 293 -5.51 -7.50 -20.43
CA GLY A 293 -6.65 -8.22 -21.00
C GLY A 293 -7.97 -7.47 -20.77
N VAL A 294 -8.26 -7.11 -19.50
CA VAL A 294 -9.47 -6.36 -19.12
C VAL A 294 -9.55 -4.99 -19.81
N LEU A 295 -8.43 -4.28 -19.91
CA LEU A 295 -8.37 -2.99 -20.62
C LEU A 295 -8.78 -3.15 -22.09
N ARG A 296 -8.25 -4.17 -22.77
CA ARG A 296 -8.48 -4.45 -24.20
C ARG A 296 -9.90 -4.93 -24.53
N GLU A 297 -10.65 -5.41 -23.53
CA GLU A 297 -12.05 -5.78 -23.70
C GLU A 297 -12.98 -4.57 -23.89
N HIS A 298 -12.54 -3.38 -23.51
CA HIS A 298 -13.36 -2.19 -23.66
C HIS A 298 -13.44 -1.74 -25.14
N PRO A 299 -14.66 -1.55 -25.72
CA PRO A 299 -14.85 -1.32 -27.17
C PRO A 299 -14.18 -0.05 -27.71
N ARG A 300 -13.87 0.91 -26.84
CA ARG A 300 -13.16 2.14 -27.20
C ARG A 300 -11.63 2.06 -27.04
N ILE A 301 -11.11 0.95 -26.59
CA ILE A 301 -9.66 0.74 -26.51
C ILE A 301 -9.20 -0.03 -27.74
N ASP A 302 -8.21 0.50 -28.45
CA ASP A 302 -7.54 -0.24 -29.49
C ASP A 302 -6.53 -1.22 -28.83
N PRO A 303 -6.73 -2.54 -28.98
CA PRO A 303 -5.82 -3.52 -28.37
C PRO A 303 -4.35 -3.39 -28.80
N ALA A 304 -4.09 -2.87 -30.00
CA ALA A 304 -2.75 -2.62 -30.49
C ALA A 304 -2.10 -1.35 -29.97
N ARG A 305 -2.88 -0.50 -29.30
CA ARG A 305 -2.47 0.80 -28.75
C ARG A 305 -2.45 0.80 -27.22
N THR A 306 -2.06 -0.34 -26.61
CA THR A 306 -1.96 -0.47 -25.16
C THR A 306 -0.52 -0.36 -24.69
N VAL A 307 -0.30 0.30 -23.57
CA VAL A 307 1.01 0.60 -22.97
C VAL A 307 1.02 0.20 -21.50
N VAL A 308 2.15 -0.29 -21.01
CA VAL A 308 2.40 -0.49 -19.57
C VAL A 308 3.12 0.72 -19.00
N VAL A 309 2.64 1.26 -17.90
CA VAL A 309 3.33 2.29 -17.12
C VAL A 309 3.56 1.75 -15.71
N GLY A 310 4.80 1.41 -15.41
CA GLY A 310 5.17 0.88 -14.10
C GLY A 310 5.86 1.92 -13.23
N HIS A 311 5.64 1.86 -11.91
CA HIS A 311 6.32 2.66 -10.91
C HIS A 311 7.19 1.78 -10.00
N SER A 312 8.44 2.19 -9.71
CA SER A 312 9.33 1.50 -8.78
C SER A 312 9.52 0.01 -9.15
N ILE A 313 9.11 -0.96 -8.32
CA ILE A 313 9.15 -2.39 -8.66
C ILE A 313 8.27 -2.72 -9.88
N GLY A 314 7.17 -1.99 -10.09
CA GLY A 314 6.35 -2.07 -11.30
C GLY A 314 7.12 -1.61 -12.54
N ALA A 315 7.96 -0.58 -12.40
CA ALA A 315 8.86 -0.13 -13.47
C ALA A 315 9.99 -1.13 -13.73
N MET A 316 10.57 -1.72 -12.68
CA MET A 316 11.55 -2.79 -12.79
C MET A 316 10.97 -3.99 -13.56
N THR A 317 9.69 -4.30 -13.37
CA THR A 317 9.00 -5.44 -14.00
C THR A 317 8.34 -5.09 -15.34
N ALA A 318 8.22 -3.81 -15.71
CA ALA A 318 7.57 -3.40 -16.96
C ALA A 318 8.18 -4.06 -18.21
N PRO A 319 9.51 -4.24 -18.34
CA PRO A 319 10.09 -5.01 -19.45
C PRO A 319 9.60 -6.47 -19.48
N ARG A 320 9.50 -7.14 -18.33
CA ARG A 320 9.00 -8.52 -18.20
C ARG A 320 7.52 -8.64 -18.58
N ILE A 321 6.72 -7.65 -18.22
CA ILE A 321 5.30 -7.59 -18.59
C ILE A 321 5.18 -7.40 -20.11
N ALA A 322 5.95 -6.48 -20.69
CA ALA A 322 5.96 -6.25 -22.13
C ALA A 322 6.40 -7.47 -22.93
N ASP A 323 7.46 -8.17 -22.47
CA ASP A 323 7.96 -9.41 -23.09
C ASP A 323 6.89 -10.51 -23.07
N ARG A 324 6.28 -10.75 -21.91
CA ARG A 324 5.26 -11.80 -21.75
C ARG A 324 3.95 -11.51 -22.49
N ASP A 325 3.52 -10.24 -22.52
CA ASP A 325 2.34 -9.84 -23.27
C ASP A 325 2.56 -9.92 -24.78
N GLY A 326 3.73 -9.49 -25.26
CA GLY A 326 4.16 -9.57 -26.65
C GLY A 326 3.35 -8.71 -27.63
N SER A 327 2.41 -7.87 -27.16
CA SER A 327 1.52 -7.06 -27.99
C SER A 327 1.34 -5.62 -27.53
N VAL A 328 1.93 -5.20 -26.40
CA VAL A 328 1.93 -3.80 -25.98
C VAL A 328 2.70 -2.92 -26.96
N ALA A 329 2.22 -1.69 -27.18
CA ALA A 329 2.87 -0.70 -28.04
C ALA A 329 4.17 -0.15 -27.43
N GLY A 330 4.38 -0.34 -26.12
CA GLY A 330 5.59 0.06 -25.43
C GLY A 330 5.43 0.04 -23.91
N ALA A 331 6.50 0.44 -23.19
CA ALA A 331 6.48 0.52 -21.73
C ALA A 331 7.15 1.79 -21.20
N VAL A 332 6.57 2.41 -20.18
CA VAL A 332 7.12 3.53 -19.42
C VAL A 332 7.54 3.05 -18.05
N MET A 333 8.75 3.37 -17.67
CA MET A 333 9.39 2.99 -16.42
C MET A 333 9.61 4.23 -15.57
N LEU A 334 8.77 4.42 -14.55
CA LEU A 334 8.82 5.52 -13.60
C LEU A 334 9.64 5.10 -12.37
N ALA A 335 10.81 5.70 -12.14
CA ALA A 335 11.70 5.42 -11.02
C ALA A 335 12.07 3.92 -10.88
N GLY A 336 12.34 3.27 -12.01
CA GLY A 336 12.67 1.84 -12.06
C GLY A 336 14.16 1.58 -11.83
N ASN A 337 14.48 0.68 -10.91
CA ASN A 337 15.87 0.29 -10.69
C ASN A 337 16.42 -0.61 -11.81
N ALA A 338 17.67 -0.35 -12.20
CA ALA A 338 18.43 -1.17 -13.16
C ALA A 338 19.32 -2.23 -12.48
N ARG A 339 19.64 -2.03 -11.20
CA ARG A 339 20.48 -2.93 -10.41
C ARG A 339 19.64 -3.99 -9.69
N PRO A 340 20.24 -5.08 -9.22
CA PRO A 340 19.55 -6.03 -8.36
C PRO A 340 18.96 -5.32 -7.13
N LEU A 341 17.71 -5.66 -6.77
CA LEU A 341 17.01 -5.03 -5.63
C LEU A 341 17.80 -5.19 -4.31
N LEU A 342 18.48 -6.32 -4.14
CA LEU A 342 19.32 -6.61 -2.96
C LEU A 342 20.55 -5.70 -2.81
N ASP A 343 20.98 -5.04 -3.88
CA ASP A 343 22.08 -4.07 -3.80
C ASP A 343 21.59 -2.68 -3.38
N ILE A 344 20.31 -2.37 -3.63
CA ILE A 344 19.72 -1.07 -3.37
C ILE A 344 19.24 -0.94 -1.92
N ILE A 345 18.73 -2.02 -1.33
CA ILE A 345 18.15 -2.00 0.03
C ILE A 345 19.14 -1.48 1.09
N PRO A 346 20.40 -1.92 1.17
CA PRO A 346 21.36 -1.36 2.12
C PRO A 346 21.66 0.12 1.88
N GLU A 347 21.74 0.55 0.61
CA GLU A 347 22.01 1.94 0.23
C GLU A 347 20.88 2.87 0.64
N GLN A 348 19.61 2.46 0.43
CA GLN A 348 18.43 3.17 0.91
C GLN A 348 18.46 3.31 2.44
N GLN A 349 18.79 2.24 3.15
CA GLN A 349 18.84 2.25 4.61
C GLN A 349 19.96 3.14 5.14
N GLU A 350 21.15 3.07 4.54
CA GLU A 350 22.26 3.95 4.90
C GLU A 350 21.90 5.42 4.67
N TYR A 351 21.27 5.75 3.54
CA TYR A 351 20.79 7.10 3.26
C TYR A 351 19.86 7.61 4.36
N LEU A 352 18.88 6.80 4.79
CA LEU A 352 17.92 7.16 5.83
C LEU A 352 18.59 7.38 7.18
N PHE A 353 19.55 6.55 7.55
CA PHE A 353 20.32 6.71 8.79
C PHE A 353 21.22 7.96 8.79
N ARG A 354 21.65 8.41 7.63
CA ARG A 354 22.49 9.63 7.48
C ARG A 354 21.69 10.91 7.27
N LEU A 355 20.36 10.90 7.41
CA LEU A 355 19.56 12.12 7.22
C LEU A 355 19.89 13.22 8.23
N ASP A 356 20.35 12.89 9.42
CA ASP A 356 20.83 13.83 10.44
C ASP A 356 22.32 14.23 10.29
N GLY A 357 23.04 13.65 9.33
CA GLY A 357 24.40 13.97 8.91
C GLY A 357 25.47 12.98 9.35
N GLU A 358 25.28 12.18 10.39
CA GLU A 358 26.25 11.21 10.91
C GLU A 358 25.60 9.85 11.16
N LEU A 359 26.35 8.79 10.91
CA LEU A 359 25.95 7.42 11.24
C LEU A 359 26.38 7.10 12.67
N SER A 360 25.43 6.95 13.57
CA SER A 360 25.71 6.55 14.94
C SER A 360 26.19 5.09 15.03
N ASP A 361 26.83 4.70 16.14
CA ASP A 361 27.24 3.30 16.38
C ASP A 361 26.03 2.32 16.38
N GLU A 362 24.87 2.79 16.82
CA GLU A 362 23.63 2.01 16.82
C GLU A 362 23.12 1.81 15.39
N GLU A 363 23.06 2.86 14.58
CA GLU A 363 22.66 2.78 13.17
C GLU A 363 23.65 1.97 12.33
N ALA A 364 24.96 2.08 12.60
CA ALA A 364 25.96 1.22 11.97
C ALA A 364 25.71 -0.27 12.30
N THR A 365 25.30 -0.58 13.54
CA THR A 365 24.92 -1.94 13.93
C THR A 365 23.64 -2.40 13.22
N GLN A 366 22.66 -1.52 13.05
CA GLN A 366 21.44 -1.83 12.31
C GLN A 366 21.72 -2.03 10.82
N LEU A 367 22.57 -1.21 10.22
CA LEU A 367 22.97 -1.38 8.82
C LEU A 367 23.67 -2.74 8.60
N GLN A 368 24.54 -3.16 9.52
CA GLN A 368 25.12 -4.51 9.48
C GLN A 368 24.06 -5.61 9.57
N ALA A 369 22.99 -5.42 10.34
CA ALA A 369 21.88 -6.39 10.40
C ALA A 369 21.10 -6.44 9.08
N VAL A 370 20.92 -5.30 8.39
CA VAL A 370 20.35 -5.23 7.03
C VAL A 370 21.23 -6.00 6.04
N GLU A 371 22.54 -5.78 6.05
CA GLU A 371 23.49 -6.48 5.19
C GLU A 371 23.48 -8.01 5.44
N GLN A 372 23.44 -8.44 6.71
CA GLN A 372 23.29 -9.85 7.06
C GLN A 372 21.98 -10.44 6.55
N THR A 373 20.88 -9.69 6.60
CA THR A 373 19.60 -10.11 6.05
C THR A 373 19.65 -10.23 4.54
N VAL A 374 20.32 -9.32 3.85
CA VAL A 374 20.58 -9.41 2.41
C VAL A 374 21.37 -10.66 2.04
N GLU A 375 22.42 -11.02 2.81
CA GLU A 375 23.19 -12.25 2.58
C GLU A 375 22.36 -13.52 2.83
N ARG A 376 21.47 -13.53 3.83
CA ARG A 376 20.50 -14.61 4.02
C ARG A 376 19.58 -14.75 2.81
N ILE A 377 19.09 -13.63 2.26
CA ILE A 377 18.27 -13.63 1.06
C ILE A 377 19.05 -14.15 -0.15
N ARG A 378 20.28 -13.69 -0.35
CA ARG A 378 21.14 -14.15 -1.46
C ARG A 378 21.36 -15.66 -1.43
N SER A 379 21.52 -16.23 -0.24
CA SER A 379 21.64 -17.68 -0.04
C SER A 379 20.29 -18.41 0.02
N LEU A 380 19.15 -17.69 -0.05
CA LEU A 380 17.81 -18.21 0.16
C LEU A 380 17.63 -18.93 1.52
N ASP A 381 18.41 -18.53 2.52
CA ASP A 381 18.27 -18.97 3.92
C ASP A 381 17.13 -18.20 4.59
N ILE A 382 15.90 -18.52 4.19
CA ILE A 382 14.66 -17.89 4.61
C ILE A 382 13.71 -18.99 5.04
N SER A 383 13.11 -18.86 6.22
CA SER A 383 12.12 -19.83 6.72
C SER A 383 10.83 -19.80 5.86
N GLU A 384 9.99 -20.82 5.99
CA GLU A 384 8.82 -21.00 5.11
C GLU A 384 7.82 -19.84 5.22
N ASP A 385 7.55 -19.38 6.44
CA ASP A 385 6.58 -18.33 6.73
C ASP A 385 7.24 -16.94 6.91
N GLU A 386 8.55 -16.84 6.70
CA GLU A 386 9.29 -15.60 6.92
C GLU A 386 9.14 -14.62 5.76
N ILE A 387 8.74 -13.38 6.09
CA ILE A 387 8.70 -12.27 5.15
C ILE A 387 9.84 -11.32 5.50
N LEU A 388 10.73 -11.05 4.54
CA LEU A 388 11.87 -10.17 4.73
C LEU A 388 11.66 -8.82 4.05
N PHE A 389 12.08 -7.75 4.72
CA PHE A 389 11.90 -6.35 4.33
C PHE A 389 10.43 -5.97 4.02
N GLY A 390 9.44 -6.73 4.52
CA GLY A 390 8.04 -6.55 4.19
C GLY A 390 7.70 -6.84 2.72
N LEU A 391 8.68 -7.27 1.93
CA LEU A 391 8.54 -7.46 0.49
C LEU A 391 8.06 -8.86 0.12
N GLY A 392 8.55 -9.92 0.77
CA GLY A 392 8.12 -11.28 0.48
C GLY A 392 8.97 -12.34 1.14
N GLY A 393 8.53 -13.59 0.99
CA GLY A 393 9.23 -14.78 1.46
C GLY A 393 10.23 -15.35 0.43
N ARG A 394 10.68 -16.59 0.69
CA ARG A 394 11.65 -17.27 -0.17
C ARG A 394 11.26 -17.35 -1.65
N PRO A 395 10.00 -17.64 -2.05
CA PRO A 395 9.62 -17.69 -3.46
C PRO A 395 9.77 -16.33 -4.16
N PHE A 396 9.39 -15.23 -3.49
CA PHE A 396 9.57 -13.89 -4.01
C PHE A 396 11.05 -13.59 -4.28
N TRP A 397 11.89 -13.75 -3.26
CA TRP A 397 13.31 -13.43 -3.36
C TRP A 397 14.07 -14.30 -4.36
N ARG A 398 13.68 -15.56 -4.52
CA ARG A 398 14.23 -16.41 -5.56
C ARG A 398 13.90 -15.86 -6.95
N THR A 399 12.62 -15.52 -7.20
CA THR A 399 12.20 -15.03 -8.51
C THR A 399 12.74 -13.64 -8.83
N VAL A 400 12.95 -12.79 -7.79
CA VAL A 400 13.65 -11.50 -7.95
C VAL A 400 15.11 -11.71 -8.36
N GLN A 401 15.82 -12.69 -7.76
CA GLN A 401 17.22 -12.95 -8.10
C GLN A 401 17.39 -13.64 -9.46
N GLU A 402 16.39 -14.38 -9.95
CA GLU A 402 16.37 -15.02 -11.27
C GLU A 402 16.02 -14.04 -12.39
N TYR A 403 15.52 -12.85 -12.06
CA TYR A 403 15.09 -11.85 -13.04
C TYR A 403 16.19 -10.81 -13.31
N ASP A 404 16.63 -10.73 -14.56
CA ASP A 404 17.50 -9.68 -15.07
C ASP A 404 16.69 -8.69 -15.91
N GLN A 405 16.27 -7.60 -15.29
CA GLN A 405 15.47 -6.55 -15.91
C GLN A 405 16.20 -5.86 -17.06
N VAL A 406 17.52 -5.72 -16.96
CA VAL A 406 18.34 -5.06 -17.99
C VAL A 406 18.49 -5.98 -19.20
N ALA A 407 18.75 -7.27 -18.99
CA ALA A 407 18.82 -8.23 -20.08
C ALA A 407 17.47 -8.32 -20.82
N THR A 408 16.36 -8.42 -20.07
CA THR A 408 15.01 -8.44 -20.65
C THR A 408 14.73 -7.18 -21.47
N ALA A 409 15.02 -5.99 -20.92
CA ALA A 409 14.81 -4.73 -21.64
C ALA A 409 15.64 -4.60 -22.92
N LYS A 410 16.86 -5.18 -22.95
CA LYS A 410 17.70 -5.22 -24.17
C LYS A 410 17.13 -6.05 -25.30
N GLU A 411 16.38 -7.09 -24.96
CA GLU A 411 15.80 -8.03 -25.94
C GLU A 411 14.46 -7.54 -26.52
N LEU A 412 13.83 -6.53 -25.89
CA LEU A 412 12.55 -5.98 -26.35
C LEU A 412 12.73 -5.13 -27.62
N ASP A 413 11.88 -5.35 -28.60
CA ASP A 413 11.80 -4.51 -29.82
C ASP A 413 10.87 -3.30 -29.61
N VAL A 414 9.97 -3.32 -28.61
CA VAL A 414 9.03 -2.23 -28.35
C VAL A 414 9.73 -1.00 -27.76
N PRO A 415 9.21 0.22 -28.01
CA PRO A 415 9.72 1.43 -27.41
C PRO A 415 9.68 1.41 -25.87
N LEU A 416 10.72 1.97 -25.25
CA LEU A 416 10.80 2.16 -23.80
C LEU A 416 10.99 3.64 -23.46
N ALA A 417 10.42 4.07 -22.35
CA ALA A 417 10.70 5.38 -21.74
C ALA A 417 11.14 5.19 -20.28
N ILE A 418 12.26 5.79 -19.91
CA ILE A 418 12.80 5.76 -18.55
C ILE A 418 12.76 7.17 -17.97
N PHE A 419 11.96 7.34 -16.92
CA PHE A 419 11.73 8.62 -16.26
C PHE A 419 12.22 8.55 -14.83
N GLN A 420 12.93 9.59 -14.36
CA GLN A 420 13.54 9.61 -13.04
C GLN A 420 13.48 11.00 -12.42
N GLY A 421 13.11 11.07 -11.14
CA GLY A 421 13.30 12.27 -10.33
C GLY A 421 14.72 12.37 -9.77
N GLU A 422 15.35 13.55 -9.84
CA GLU A 422 16.71 13.72 -9.29
C GLU A 422 16.74 13.74 -7.76
N ARG A 423 15.59 13.98 -7.13
CA ARG A 423 15.42 13.93 -5.66
C ARG A 423 15.04 12.55 -5.13
N ASP A 424 15.03 11.55 -5.98
CA ASP A 424 14.71 10.17 -5.60
C ASP A 424 15.89 9.56 -4.82
N TYR A 425 15.69 9.34 -3.51
CA TYR A 425 16.69 8.68 -2.67
C TYR A 425 16.51 7.14 -2.66
N GLN A 426 15.37 6.62 -3.13
CA GLN A 426 15.10 5.18 -3.14
C GLN A 426 15.74 4.52 -4.37
N VAL A 427 15.57 5.13 -5.55
CA VAL A 427 16.25 4.74 -6.78
C VAL A 427 16.97 5.96 -7.29
N THR A 428 18.25 6.11 -6.94
CA THR A 428 19.00 7.31 -7.26
C THR A 428 19.32 7.40 -8.76
N VAL A 429 19.57 8.62 -9.23
CA VAL A 429 20.02 8.83 -10.63
C VAL A 429 21.25 7.98 -10.95
N GLU A 430 22.19 7.88 -10.02
CA GLU A 430 23.44 7.11 -10.23
C GLU A 430 23.17 5.61 -10.35
N ASN A 431 22.33 5.08 -9.46
CA ASN A 431 22.11 3.63 -9.33
C ASN A 431 20.91 3.09 -10.12
N GLY A 432 20.05 3.98 -10.64
CA GLY A 432 18.93 3.66 -11.50
C GLY A 432 19.10 4.20 -12.91
N TYR A 433 18.82 5.47 -13.10
CA TYR A 433 18.76 6.12 -14.40
C TYR A 433 20.05 6.00 -15.23
N ASN A 434 21.23 6.29 -14.65
CA ASN A 434 22.51 6.22 -15.35
C ASN A 434 22.84 4.77 -15.77
N GLN A 435 22.42 3.78 -14.98
CA GLN A 435 22.60 2.37 -15.32
C GLN A 435 21.72 1.97 -16.52
N TRP A 436 20.45 2.44 -16.55
CA TRP A 436 19.59 2.29 -17.70
C TRP A 436 20.15 2.98 -18.93
N GLN A 437 20.65 4.20 -18.78
CA GLN A 437 21.25 4.97 -19.87
C GLN A 437 22.50 4.27 -20.42
N GLN A 438 23.34 3.72 -19.54
CA GLN A 438 24.50 2.93 -19.97
C GLN A 438 24.09 1.65 -20.74
N ALA A 439 22.99 1.02 -20.31
CA ALA A 439 22.55 -0.25 -20.89
C ALA A 439 21.81 -0.11 -22.22
N LEU A 440 21.02 0.98 -22.37
CA LEU A 440 20.02 1.16 -23.44
C LEU A 440 20.18 2.48 -24.21
N GLY A 441 21.10 3.36 -23.84
CA GLY A 441 21.22 4.72 -24.39
C GLY A 441 21.54 4.78 -25.88
N ASP A 442 22.12 3.73 -26.45
CA ASP A 442 22.42 3.64 -27.88
C ASP A 442 21.21 3.19 -28.73
N ARG A 443 20.08 2.88 -28.11
CA ARG A 443 18.87 2.39 -28.81
C ARG A 443 17.99 3.56 -29.21
N GLU A 444 17.62 3.66 -30.49
CA GLU A 444 16.78 4.72 -31.04
C GLU A 444 15.32 4.67 -30.52
N ASN A 445 14.84 3.51 -30.09
CA ASN A 445 13.50 3.32 -29.53
C ASN A 445 13.42 3.46 -28.01
N VAL A 446 14.48 3.97 -27.36
CA VAL A 446 14.49 4.23 -25.90
C VAL A 446 14.67 5.71 -25.63
N SER A 447 13.80 6.28 -24.81
CA SER A 447 13.84 7.67 -24.38
C SER A 447 14.11 7.80 -22.89
N PHE A 448 14.77 8.89 -22.51
CA PHE A 448 15.20 9.17 -21.15
C PHE A 448 14.79 10.57 -20.72
N SER A 449 14.20 10.72 -19.52
CA SER A 449 13.87 12.05 -18.95
C SER A 449 14.26 12.11 -17.49
N LEU A 450 14.90 13.22 -17.10
CA LEU A 450 15.23 13.57 -15.73
C LEU A 450 14.43 14.79 -15.28
N TYR A 451 14.00 14.80 -14.02
CA TYR A 451 13.20 15.85 -13.42
C TYR A 451 13.90 16.36 -12.15
N PRO A 452 14.52 17.55 -12.18
CA PRO A 452 15.43 18.02 -11.12
C PRO A 452 14.79 18.11 -9.73
N ASP A 453 13.53 18.51 -9.67
CA ASP A 453 12.86 18.84 -8.40
C ASP A 453 11.94 17.73 -7.87
N LEU A 454 11.91 16.56 -8.54
CA LEU A 454 10.94 15.51 -8.24
C LEU A 454 11.55 14.35 -7.43
N ASN A 455 10.76 13.87 -6.47
CA ASN A 455 11.07 12.71 -5.64
C ASN A 455 10.65 11.39 -6.30
N HIS A 456 10.72 10.27 -5.57
CA HIS A 456 10.35 8.92 -6.05
C HIS A 456 8.92 8.81 -6.59
N LEU A 457 7.97 9.60 -6.05
CA LEU A 457 6.57 9.64 -6.50
C LEU A 457 6.34 10.67 -7.61
N PHE A 458 7.40 11.23 -8.19
CA PHE A 458 7.34 12.32 -9.18
C PHE A 458 6.58 13.56 -8.71
N MET A 459 6.67 13.83 -7.42
CA MET A 459 6.13 15.00 -6.76
C MET A 459 7.25 15.99 -6.46
N PRO A 460 7.02 17.32 -6.62
CA PRO A 460 8.02 18.32 -6.28
C PRO A 460 8.33 18.32 -4.79
N GLY A 461 9.58 18.56 -4.43
CA GLY A 461 10.03 18.66 -3.05
C GLY A 461 11.15 19.68 -2.88
N GLU A 462 11.46 20.03 -1.64
CA GLU A 462 12.50 20.98 -1.27
C GLU A 462 13.44 20.38 -0.20
N GLY A 463 14.67 20.89 -0.12
CA GLY A 463 15.64 20.46 0.87
C GLY A 463 16.15 19.02 0.64
N GLN A 464 16.52 18.32 1.72
CA GLN A 464 17.01 16.94 1.65
C GLN A 464 15.84 15.97 1.50
N PRO A 465 15.81 15.10 0.46
CA PRO A 465 14.76 14.13 0.27
C PRO A 465 14.59 13.20 1.48
N SER A 466 13.34 12.96 1.87
CA SER A 466 13.06 12.09 3.01
C SER A 466 11.66 11.47 2.90
N PRO A 467 11.36 10.39 3.64
CA PRO A 467 10.02 9.80 3.68
C PRO A 467 8.91 10.77 4.11
N ALA A 468 9.25 11.81 4.89
CA ALA A 468 8.31 12.80 5.38
C ALA A 468 7.62 13.60 4.24
N GLU A 469 8.29 13.75 3.08
CA GLU A 469 7.72 14.43 1.91
C GLU A 469 6.47 13.73 1.40
N TYR A 470 6.41 12.40 1.47
CA TYR A 470 5.28 11.61 0.96
C TYR A 470 4.00 11.79 1.76
N PHE A 471 4.10 12.33 2.98
CA PHE A 471 2.97 12.60 3.86
C PHE A 471 2.54 14.07 3.86
N GLN A 472 3.15 14.91 3.02
CA GLN A 472 2.69 16.27 2.78
C GLN A 472 1.76 16.29 1.55
N PRO A 473 0.65 17.08 1.56
CA PRO A 473 -0.23 17.19 0.40
C PRO A 473 0.53 17.64 -0.84
N ASN A 474 0.51 16.83 -1.87
CA ASN A 474 1.22 17.08 -3.11
C ASN A 474 0.54 16.33 -4.28
N ASN A 475 0.99 16.60 -5.50
CA ASN A 475 0.52 15.92 -6.70
C ASN A 475 1.70 15.55 -7.59
N VAL A 476 1.52 14.55 -8.44
CA VAL A 476 2.45 14.23 -9.52
C VAL A 476 2.62 15.46 -10.42
N SER A 477 3.86 15.76 -10.77
CA SER A 477 4.18 16.91 -11.60
C SER A 477 3.47 16.88 -12.95
N ARG A 478 2.93 18.04 -13.36
CA ARG A 478 2.33 18.23 -14.69
C ARG A 478 3.27 17.80 -15.82
N ALA A 479 4.55 18.11 -15.71
CA ALA A 479 5.54 17.78 -16.72
C ALA A 479 5.65 16.27 -16.98
N VAL A 480 5.63 15.46 -15.91
CA VAL A 480 5.65 13.99 -16.03
C VAL A 480 4.41 13.47 -16.75
N VAL A 481 3.23 13.97 -16.36
CA VAL A 481 1.96 13.57 -16.99
C VAL A 481 1.93 13.94 -18.47
N GLU A 482 2.42 15.13 -18.83
CA GLU A 482 2.49 15.61 -20.22
C GLU A 482 3.46 14.80 -21.06
N ASP A 483 4.63 14.46 -20.49
CA ASP A 483 5.65 13.66 -21.16
C ASP A 483 5.16 12.21 -21.37
N VAL A 484 4.51 11.60 -20.35
CA VAL A 484 3.89 10.26 -20.51
C VAL A 484 2.81 10.28 -21.57
N ALA A 485 1.88 11.27 -21.54
CA ALA A 485 0.80 11.36 -22.52
C ALA A 485 1.34 11.55 -23.96
N SER A 486 2.33 12.42 -24.13
CA SER A 486 2.97 12.68 -25.42
C SER A 486 3.71 11.44 -25.92
N TRP A 487 4.42 10.75 -25.02
CA TRP A 487 5.12 9.52 -25.38
C TRP A 487 4.14 8.41 -25.79
N VAL A 488 3.06 8.20 -25.02
CA VAL A 488 2.02 7.20 -25.33
C VAL A 488 1.42 7.50 -26.71
N ARG A 489 0.98 8.74 -27.00
CA ARG A 489 0.42 9.11 -28.31
C ARG A 489 1.37 8.85 -29.45
N ARG A 490 2.66 9.21 -29.30
CA ARG A 490 3.70 8.98 -30.30
C ARG A 490 3.88 7.49 -30.64
N VAL A 491 4.00 6.63 -29.61
CA VAL A 491 4.24 5.19 -29.85
C VAL A 491 2.99 4.45 -30.30
N THR A 492 1.80 5.04 -30.12
CA THR A 492 0.53 4.52 -30.56
C THR A 492 0.03 5.16 -31.87
N GLY A 493 0.82 6.04 -32.52
CA GLY A 493 0.54 6.58 -33.85
C GLY A 493 -0.52 7.68 -33.88
N GLU A 494 -0.71 8.46 -32.80
CA GLU A 494 -1.66 9.59 -32.78
C GLU A 494 -1.07 10.93 -33.19
N ASP A 495 0.24 11.11 -33.14
CA ASP A 495 0.91 12.37 -33.47
C ASP A 495 1.00 12.68 -34.99
N ASP A 496 0.55 11.78 -35.86
CA ASP A 496 0.62 11.92 -37.33
C ASP A 496 -0.69 12.43 -37.99
N GLN A 497 -1.66 12.98 -37.23
CA GLN A 497 -2.92 13.54 -37.78
C GLN A 497 -3.04 15.04 -37.59
#